data_ee0ec221fcae311ace7ced5949d8b5f1
#
_entry.id   ee0ec221fcae311ace7ced5949d8b5f1
#
_cell.length_a   1.000
_cell.length_b   1.000
_cell.length_c   1.000
_cell.angle_alpha   90.00
_cell.angle_beta   90.00
_cell.angle_gamma   90.00
#
_symmetry.space_group_name_H-M   'P 1'
#
loop_
_entity.id
_entity.type
_entity.pdbx_description
1 polymer ?
#
loop_
_entity_poly.entity_id
_entity_poly.type
_entity_poly.pdbx_seq_one_letter_code
_entity_poly.pdbx_strand_id
1 'polypeptide(L)'
;RQTEVEAYALPKWAKLITAGIDVQENCLYWTIRAWGDYMTSQNIAHGQALSMNEVAQIMNTEFIHPDGQRLLVSLALMDSGDQTEEVYEFCALNADWVLPCKGVPTMLSHYRLSKVNKAGSNAYGMDLVLVDGGKYKDMIAARMRKPNGSGSWMVYKDCDLEYAEQVTAEHKVTERANGKVVQKWVPKTTH
;
A
#
# COMPACT_ATOMS: atom_id res chain seq x y z
N ARG A 1 11.11 -9.91 -5.88
CA ARG A 1 11.21 -11.17 -6.63
C ARG A 1 10.21 -11.16 -7.77
N GLN A 2 10.71 -11.08 -8.99
CA GLN A 2 9.90 -11.12 -10.21
C GLN A 2 9.27 -12.50 -10.43
N THR A 3 8.09 -12.50 -11.05
CA THR A 3 7.44 -13.70 -11.57
C THR A 3 7.45 -13.68 -13.10
N GLU A 4 6.83 -14.69 -13.74
CA GLU A 4 6.63 -14.71 -15.20
C GLU A 4 5.31 -14.03 -15.63
N VAL A 5 4.55 -13.45 -14.69
CA VAL A 5 3.28 -12.79 -14.98
C VAL A 5 3.55 -11.34 -15.40
N GLU A 6 3.02 -10.94 -16.55
CA GLU A 6 3.17 -9.59 -17.09
C GLU A 6 2.48 -8.53 -16.22
N ALA A 7 2.92 -7.27 -16.35
CA ALA A 7 2.23 -6.14 -15.76
C ALA A 7 0.75 -6.10 -16.18
N TYR A 8 -0.12 -5.68 -15.28
CA TYR A 8 -1.58 -5.62 -15.44
C TYR A 8 -2.29 -6.98 -15.61
N ALA A 9 -1.57 -8.08 -15.72
CA ALA A 9 -2.15 -9.41 -15.71
C ALA A 9 -2.33 -9.93 -14.28
N LEU A 10 -3.38 -10.71 -14.06
CA LEU A 10 -3.65 -11.34 -12.76
C LEU A 10 -3.02 -12.73 -12.70
N PRO A 11 -2.29 -13.04 -11.62
CA PRO A 11 -1.90 -14.42 -11.33
C PRO A 11 -3.14 -15.32 -11.16
N LYS A 12 -3.03 -16.59 -11.54
CA LYS A 12 -4.12 -17.58 -11.42
C LYS A 12 -4.65 -17.74 -9.98
N TRP A 13 -3.80 -17.53 -9.00
CA TRP A 13 -4.14 -17.65 -7.57
C TRP A 13 -4.76 -16.37 -6.98
N ALA A 14 -4.86 -15.29 -7.75
CA ALA A 14 -5.42 -14.02 -7.27
C ALA A 14 -6.92 -14.16 -6.93
N LYS A 15 -7.31 -13.70 -5.75
CA LYS A 15 -8.68 -13.71 -5.26
C LYS A 15 -9.27 -12.30 -5.09
N LEU A 16 -8.41 -11.33 -4.78
CA LEU A 16 -8.80 -9.94 -4.60
C LEU A 16 -7.64 -9.01 -4.95
N ILE A 17 -7.98 -7.73 -5.13
CA ILE A 17 -7.03 -6.68 -5.47
C ILE A 17 -7.18 -5.54 -4.46
N THR A 18 -6.08 -5.04 -3.97
CA THR A 18 -6.02 -3.84 -3.13
C THR A 18 -5.05 -2.82 -3.70
N ALA A 19 -5.13 -1.59 -3.21
CA ALA A 19 -4.23 -0.53 -3.63
C ALA A 19 -3.74 0.30 -2.44
N GLY A 20 -2.61 0.95 -2.65
CA GLY A 20 -2.07 1.99 -1.79
C GLY A 20 -1.83 3.25 -2.59
N ILE A 21 -2.11 4.40 -2.01
CA ILE A 21 -1.96 5.71 -2.63
C ILE A 21 -1.23 6.62 -1.64
N ASP A 22 -0.09 7.13 -2.06
CA ASP A 22 0.72 8.09 -1.32
C ASP A 22 0.61 9.47 -1.97
N VAL A 23 0.17 10.46 -1.20
CA VAL A 23 -0.09 11.81 -1.69
C VAL A 23 1.10 12.69 -1.34
N GLN A 24 1.75 13.22 -2.36
CA GLN A 24 2.84 14.18 -2.25
C GLN A 24 2.39 15.57 -2.72
N GLU A 25 3.23 16.57 -2.52
CA GLU A 25 2.90 17.96 -2.89
C GLU A 25 2.53 18.13 -4.37
N ASN A 26 3.27 17.47 -5.27
CA ASN A 26 3.15 17.68 -6.72
C ASN A 26 2.66 16.46 -7.51
N CYS A 27 2.49 15.32 -6.89
CA CYS A 27 2.04 14.09 -7.53
C CYS A 27 1.50 13.08 -6.50
N LEU A 28 0.87 12.04 -7.00
CA LEU A 28 0.45 10.90 -6.21
C LEU A 28 1.17 9.65 -6.72
N TYR A 29 1.68 8.84 -5.80
CA TYR A 29 2.19 7.51 -6.12
C TYR A 29 1.11 6.49 -5.80
N TRP A 30 0.94 5.51 -6.67
CA TRP A 30 -0.03 4.45 -6.47
C TRP A 30 0.55 3.08 -6.78
N THR A 31 0.05 2.08 -6.11
CA THR A 31 0.40 0.68 -6.33
C THR A 31 -0.83 -0.19 -6.21
N ILE A 32 -0.97 -1.18 -7.09
CA ILE A 32 -2.05 -2.16 -7.10
C ILE A 32 -1.44 -3.54 -6.90
N ARG A 33 -2.01 -4.31 -5.98
CA ARG A 33 -1.50 -5.62 -5.58
C ARG A 33 -2.60 -6.67 -5.57
N ALA A 34 -2.33 -7.80 -6.21
CA ALA A 34 -3.18 -8.98 -6.16
C ALA A 34 -2.82 -9.84 -4.95
N TRP A 35 -3.84 -10.43 -4.32
CA TRP A 35 -3.73 -11.25 -3.14
C TRP A 35 -4.40 -12.61 -3.33
N GLY A 36 -3.76 -13.65 -2.81
CA GLY A 36 -4.28 -15.01 -2.73
C GLY A 36 -4.21 -15.56 -1.31
N ASP A 37 -4.29 -16.87 -1.17
CA ASP A 37 -4.23 -17.53 0.12
C ASP A 37 -2.88 -17.32 0.83
N TYR A 38 -2.89 -17.42 2.14
CA TYR A 38 -1.71 -17.31 3.01
C TYR A 38 -0.93 -16.00 2.87
N MET A 39 -1.62 -14.91 2.53
CA MET A 39 -1.00 -13.60 2.24
C MET A 39 -0.01 -13.65 1.06
N THR A 40 -0.18 -14.58 0.15
CA THR A 40 0.53 -14.56 -1.13
C THR A 40 0.14 -13.32 -1.90
N SER A 41 1.10 -12.54 -2.37
CA SER A 41 0.79 -11.31 -3.07
C SER A 41 1.77 -10.97 -4.18
N GLN A 42 1.26 -10.25 -5.17
CA GLN A 42 2.06 -9.75 -6.29
C GLN A 42 1.64 -8.33 -6.65
N ASN A 43 2.62 -7.42 -6.76
CA ASN A 43 2.37 -6.15 -7.43
C ASN A 43 2.02 -6.43 -8.89
N ILE A 44 0.92 -5.87 -9.37
CA ILE A 44 0.47 -6.02 -10.76
C ILE A 44 0.56 -4.73 -11.55
N ALA A 45 0.57 -3.59 -10.88
CA ALA A 45 0.77 -2.27 -11.50
C ALA A 45 1.15 -1.25 -10.44
N HIS A 46 1.89 -0.23 -10.84
CA HIS A 46 2.22 0.95 -10.03
C HIS A 46 2.53 2.13 -10.95
N GLY A 47 2.53 3.32 -10.40
CA GLY A 47 2.88 4.51 -11.16
C GLY A 47 2.68 5.79 -10.37
N GLN A 48 2.72 6.89 -11.11
CA GLN A 48 2.43 8.23 -10.63
C GLN A 48 1.16 8.75 -11.29
N ALA A 49 0.46 9.62 -10.59
CA ALA A 49 -0.67 10.39 -11.10
C ALA A 49 -0.49 11.86 -10.73
N LEU A 50 -1.01 12.75 -11.55
CA LEU A 50 -0.90 14.20 -11.35
C LEU A 50 -2.13 14.79 -10.67
N SER A 51 -3.20 14.01 -10.52
CA SER A 51 -4.46 14.46 -9.92
C SER A 51 -5.24 13.35 -9.23
N MET A 52 -6.14 13.73 -8.33
CA MET A 52 -7.10 12.82 -7.69
C MET A 52 -8.03 12.16 -8.71
N ASN A 53 -8.44 12.88 -9.76
CA ASN A 53 -9.28 12.31 -10.83
C ASN A 53 -8.57 11.22 -11.61
N GLU A 54 -7.29 11.39 -11.89
CA GLU A 54 -6.48 10.38 -12.56
C GLU A 54 -6.35 9.12 -11.69
N VAL A 55 -6.13 9.27 -10.40
CA VAL A 55 -6.13 8.15 -9.44
C VAL A 55 -7.47 7.42 -9.45
N ALA A 56 -8.58 8.15 -9.42
CA ALA A 56 -9.91 7.54 -9.46
C ALA A 56 -10.13 6.71 -10.73
N GLN A 57 -9.68 7.19 -11.88
CA GLN A 57 -9.75 6.46 -13.16
C GLN A 57 -8.90 5.18 -13.09
N ILE A 58 -7.67 5.27 -12.60
CA ILE A 58 -6.76 4.12 -12.46
C ILE A 58 -7.36 3.06 -11.54
N MET A 59 -7.88 3.47 -10.37
CA MET A 59 -8.43 2.55 -9.37
C MET A 59 -9.75 1.89 -9.80
N ASN A 60 -10.45 2.44 -10.78
CA ASN A 60 -11.65 1.85 -11.38
C ASN A 60 -11.35 1.01 -12.63
N THR A 61 -10.09 0.70 -12.91
CA THR A 61 -9.69 -0.22 -13.97
C THR A 61 -10.13 -1.64 -13.63
N GLU A 62 -10.78 -2.31 -14.57
CA GLU A 62 -11.11 -3.73 -14.46
C GLU A 62 -9.90 -4.60 -14.82
N PHE A 63 -9.63 -5.60 -14.00
CA PHE A 63 -8.62 -6.62 -14.26
C PHE A 63 -9.31 -7.95 -14.55
N ILE A 64 -8.91 -8.61 -15.61
CA ILE A 64 -9.52 -9.89 -16.03
C ILE A 64 -8.68 -11.03 -15.47
N HIS A 65 -9.31 -11.83 -14.61
CA HIS A 65 -8.70 -13.06 -14.08
C HIS A 65 -8.64 -14.12 -15.20
N PRO A 66 -7.64 -15.04 -15.19
CA PRO A 66 -7.54 -16.12 -16.17
C PRO A 66 -8.78 -17.01 -16.29
N ASP A 67 -9.64 -17.07 -15.28
CA ASP A 67 -10.93 -17.78 -15.31
C ASP A 67 -12.08 -16.96 -15.95
N GLY A 68 -11.80 -15.73 -16.38
CA GLY A 68 -12.77 -14.84 -17.01
C GLY A 68 -13.50 -13.88 -16.05
N GLN A 69 -13.30 -14.01 -14.73
CA GLN A 69 -13.87 -13.07 -13.76
C GLN A 69 -13.21 -11.69 -13.88
N ARG A 70 -13.99 -10.65 -13.66
CA ARG A 70 -13.52 -9.27 -13.59
C ARG A 70 -13.33 -8.86 -12.15
N LEU A 71 -12.14 -8.39 -11.81
CA LEU A 71 -11.81 -7.90 -10.47
C LEU A 71 -11.55 -6.39 -10.53
N LEU A 72 -12.04 -5.70 -9.52
CA LEU A 72 -11.75 -4.29 -9.24
C LEU A 72 -10.96 -4.18 -7.94
N VAL A 73 -10.30 -3.05 -7.74
CA VAL A 73 -9.72 -2.72 -6.44
C VAL A 73 -10.83 -2.74 -5.38
N SER A 74 -10.76 -3.70 -4.48
CA SER A 74 -11.75 -3.88 -3.41
C SER A 74 -11.59 -2.87 -2.30
N LEU A 75 -10.33 -2.48 -2.02
CA LEU A 75 -9.98 -1.49 -1.02
C LEU A 75 -8.67 -0.83 -1.42
N ALA A 76 -8.67 0.49 -1.40
CA ALA A 76 -7.47 1.32 -1.42
C ALA A 76 -7.31 2.05 -0.09
N LEU A 77 -6.08 2.21 0.37
CA LEU A 77 -5.73 3.12 1.46
C LEU A 77 -4.98 4.31 0.89
N MET A 78 -5.42 5.51 1.24
CA MET A 78 -4.81 6.76 0.82
C MET A 78 -4.19 7.46 2.04
N ASP A 79 -2.89 7.74 1.97
CA ASP A 79 -2.20 8.43 3.06
C ASP A 79 -2.76 9.84 3.27
N SER A 80 -3.14 10.14 4.51
CA SER A 80 -3.70 11.41 4.92
C SER A 80 -2.75 12.21 5.85
N GLY A 81 -1.48 11.85 5.90
CA GLY A 81 -0.46 12.56 6.68
C GLY A 81 -0.25 13.99 6.21
N ASP A 82 -0.09 14.16 4.91
CA ASP A 82 -0.05 15.43 4.21
C ASP A 82 -1.36 15.64 3.42
N GLN A 83 -1.68 16.87 2.99
CA GLN A 83 -2.87 17.19 2.17
C GLN A 83 -4.17 16.61 2.76
N THR A 84 -4.31 16.60 4.07
CA THR A 84 -5.35 15.88 4.82
C THR A 84 -6.77 16.21 4.34
N GLU A 85 -7.07 17.47 4.06
CA GLU A 85 -8.40 17.90 3.60
C GLU A 85 -8.77 17.30 2.25
N GLU A 86 -7.87 17.39 1.28
CA GLU A 86 -8.09 16.86 -0.07
C GLU A 86 -8.28 15.34 -0.05
N VAL A 87 -7.47 14.66 0.77
CA VAL A 87 -7.59 13.21 0.96
C VAL A 87 -8.93 12.84 1.59
N TYR A 88 -9.36 13.56 2.62
CA TYR A 88 -10.64 13.31 3.28
C TYR A 88 -11.82 13.55 2.35
N GLU A 89 -11.79 14.62 1.57
CA GLU A 89 -12.82 14.91 0.57
C GLU A 89 -12.88 13.82 -0.51
N PHE A 90 -11.74 13.44 -1.05
CA PHE A 90 -11.65 12.37 -2.03
C PHE A 90 -12.18 11.03 -1.48
N CYS A 91 -11.79 10.66 -0.27
CA CYS A 91 -12.26 9.43 0.37
C CYS A 91 -13.76 9.46 0.64
N ALA A 92 -14.33 10.61 1.03
CA ALA A 92 -15.76 10.75 1.24
C ALA A 92 -16.55 10.57 -0.05
N LEU A 93 -16.05 11.08 -1.18
CA LEU A 93 -16.67 10.93 -2.50
C LEU A 93 -16.54 9.52 -3.08
N ASN A 94 -15.56 8.74 -2.61
CA ASN A 94 -15.23 7.40 -3.13
C ASN A 94 -15.25 6.34 -2.01
N ALA A 95 -16.15 6.51 -1.03
CA ALA A 95 -16.18 5.70 0.19
C ALA A 95 -16.45 4.20 -0.03
N ASP A 96 -16.91 3.81 -1.21
CA ASP A 96 -17.14 2.43 -1.61
C ASP A 96 -15.85 1.62 -1.86
N TRP A 97 -14.72 2.28 -2.12
CA TRP A 97 -13.47 1.58 -2.40
C TRP A 97 -12.22 2.17 -1.74
N VAL A 98 -12.24 3.37 -1.17
CA VAL A 98 -11.07 4.00 -0.55
C VAL A 98 -11.34 4.50 0.85
N LEU A 99 -10.36 4.32 1.75
CA LEU A 99 -10.34 4.85 3.10
C LEU A 99 -9.06 5.67 3.31
N PRO A 100 -9.15 6.77 4.09
CA PRO A 100 -7.96 7.46 4.54
C PRO A 100 -7.17 6.60 5.52
N CYS A 101 -5.86 6.65 5.45
CA CYS A 101 -4.98 6.03 6.43
C CYS A 101 -3.94 7.01 6.95
N LYS A 102 -3.39 6.70 8.11
CA LYS A 102 -2.35 7.48 8.76
C LYS A 102 -1.36 6.58 9.47
N GLY A 103 -0.08 6.81 9.21
CA GLY A 103 1.00 6.20 9.99
C GLY A 103 1.00 6.73 11.43
N VAL A 104 1.12 5.84 12.38
CA VAL A 104 1.24 6.19 13.80
C VAL A 104 2.44 5.47 14.40
N PRO A 105 3.01 5.99 15.50
CA PRO A 105 4.04 5.29 16.27
C PRO A 105 3.57 3.92 16.72
N THR A 106 4.46 3.13 17.26
CA THR A 106 4.23 1.75 17.69
C THR A 106 2.87 1.51 18.35
N MET A 107 2.13 0.54 17.81
CA MET A 107 0.88 0.03 18.36
C MET A 107 1.02 -1.45 18.74
N LEU A 108 0.06 -1.97 19.51
CA LEU A 108 -0.01 -3.40 19.82
C LEU A 108 -0.35 -4.24 18.59
N SER A 109 -1.25 -3.75 17.74
CA SER A 109 -1.66 -4.38 16.48
C SER A 109 -0.97 -3.72 15.27
N HIS A 110 -1.05 -4.37 14.09
CA HIS A 110 -0.55 -3.79 12.85
C HIS A 110 -1.37 -2.58 12.41
N TYR A 111 -2.67 -2.61 12.63
CA TYR A 111 -3.58 -1.51 12.32
C TYR A 111 -4.69 -1.39 13.37
N ARG A 112 -5.36 -0.27 13.37
CA ARG A 112 -6.56 0.00 14.17
C ARG A 112 -7.50 0.89 13.39
N LEU A 113 -8.79 0.63 13.47
CA LEU A 113 -9.81 1.55 12.95
C LEU A 113 -10.08 2.65 13.97
N SER A 114 -10.11 3.86 13.48
CA SER A 114 -10.51 5.08 14.17
C SER A 114 -11.57 5.80 13.34
N LYS A 115 -11.92 7.00 13.72
CA LYS A 115 -12.87 7.84 12.98
C LYS A 115 -12.23 9.16 12.64
N VAL A 116 -12.55 9.68 11.46
CA VAL A 116 -12.25 11.07 11.12
C VAL A 116 -13.06 11.96 12.06
N ASN A 117 -12.39 12.71 12.91
CA ASN A 117 -12.99 13.59 13.91
C ASN A 117 -12.58 15.05 13.62
N LYS A 118 -12.91 15.53 12.43
CA LYS A 118 -12.68 16.90 12.03
C LYS A 118 -14.01 17.58 11.74
N ALA A 119 -14.39 18.51 12.61
CA ALA A 119 -15.63 19.26 12.45
C ALA A 119 -15.64 20.02 11.10
N GLY A 120 -16.74 19.90 10.35
CA GLY A 120 -16.89 20.51 9.04
C GLY A 120 -16.30 19.72 7.87
N SER A 121 -15.58 18.62 8.12
CA SER A 121 -15.12 17.75 7.04
C SER A 121 -16.27 16.90 6.46
N ASN A 122 -16.31 16.76 5.13
CA ASN A 122 -17.24 15.84 4.45
C ASN A 122 -17.00 14.37 4.83
N ALA A 123 -15.81 14.06 5.34
CA ALA A 123 -15.42 12.72 5.81
C ALA A 123 -15.70 12.51 7.32
N TYR A 124 -16.31 13.47 8.02
CA TYR A 124 -16.60 13.34 9.45
C TYR A 124 -17.32 12.03 9.78
N GLY A 125 -16.78 11.27 10.73
CA GLY A 125 -17.31 9.97 11.13
C GLY A 125 -16.94 8.79 10.22
N MET A 126 -16.27 9.03 9.10
CA MET A 126 -15.72 8.00 8.24
C MET A 126 -14.61 7.20 8.96
N ASP A 127 -14.44 5.94 8.60
CA ASP A 127 -13.34 5.14 9.13
C ASP A 127 -12.00 5.72 8.68
N LEU A 128 -11.09 5.84 9.63
CA LEU A 128 -9.68 6.19 9.45
C LEU A 128 -8.82 5.01 9.88
N VAL A 129 -8.01 4.49 8.97
CA VAL A 129 -7.14 3.35 9.25
C VAL A 129 -5.81 3.87 9.81
N LEU A 130 -5.55 3.59 11.08
CA LEU A 130 -4.25 3.86 11.69
C LEU A 130 -3.35 2.64 11.51
N VAL A 131 -2.12 2.85 11.01
CA VAL A 131 -1.19 1.77 10.69
C VAL A 131 0.14 1.94 11.43
N ASP A 132 0.66 0.83 11.96
CA ASP A 132 2.04 0.75 12.44
C ASP A 132 2.95 0.41 11.26
N GLY A 133 3.58 1.42 10.67
CA GLY A 133 4.44 1.25 9.50
C GLY A 133 5.61 0.31 9.76
N GLY A 134 6.19 0.32 10.96
CA GLY A 134 7.29 -0.56 11.34
C GLY A 134 6.91 -2.04 11.30
N LYS A 135 5.74 -2.39 11.82
CA LYS A 135 5.21 -3.77 11.79
C LYS A 135 4.94 -4.25 10.37
N TYR A 136 4.36 -3.38 9.51
CA TYR A 136 4.15 -3.74 8.11
C TYR A 136 5.46 -3.88 7.33
N LYS A 137 6.44 -3.02 7.57
CA LYS A 137 7.78 -3.16 6.97
C LYS A 137 8.45 -4.47 7.38
N ASP A 138 8.35 -4.87 8.64
CA ASP A 138 8.84 -6.17 9.12
C ASP A 138 8.16 -7.34 8.41
N MET A 139 6.84 -7.28 8.27
CA MET A 139 6.05 -8.32 7.59
C MET A 139 6.41 -8.43 6.11
N ILE A 140 6.49 -7.31 5.40
CA ILE A 140 6.86 -7.28 3.98
C ILE A 140 8.29 -7.79 3.78
N ALA A 141 9.24 -7.33 4.57
CA ALA A 141 10.64 -7.78 4.49
C ALA A 141 10.77 -9.28 4.71
N ALA A 142 10.04 -9.85 5.66
CA ALA A 142 10.02 -11.28 5.89
C ALA A 142 9.47 -12.06 4.68
N ARG A 143 8.39 -11.56 4.07
CA ARG A 143 7.76 -12.18 2.89
C ARG A 143 8.58 -12.04 1.61
N MET A 144 9.30 -10.94 1.45
CA MET A 144 10.24 -10.75 0.33
C MET A 144 11.41 -11.76 0.36
N ARG A 145 11.77 -12.30 1.52
CA ARG A 145 12.82 -13.30 1.65
C ARG A 145 12.37 -14.71 1.27
N LYS A 146 11.07 -14.98 1.28
CA LYS A 146 10.53 -16.28 0.87
C LYS A 146 10.78 -16.54 -0.62
N PRO A 147 10.98 -17.79 -1.04
CA PRO A 147 10.92 -18.15 -2.45
C PRO A 147 9.57 -17.75 -3.06
N ASN A 148 9.53 -17.51 -4.36
CA ASN A 148 8.27 -17.26 -5.06
C ASN A 148 7.29 -18.41 -4.80
N GLY A 149 6.03 -18.07 -4.56
CA GLY A 149 4.99 -19.02 -4.25
C GLY A 149 4.21 -18.63 -3.00
N SER A 150 3.66 -19.63 -2.30
CA SER A 150 2.77 -19.43 -1.17
C SER A 150 3.37 -18.54 -0.07
N GLY A 151 2.65 -17.49 0.28
CA GLY A 151 3.04 -16.56 1.34
C GLY A 151 4.15 -15.58 0.99
N SER A 152 4.65 -15.57 -0.26
CA SER A 152 5.69 -14.63 -0.70
C SER A 152 5.10 -13.29 -1.17
N TRP A 153 5.96 -12.28 -1.13
CA TRP A 153 5.69 -10.96 -1.67
C TRP A 153 6.45 -10.81 -2.99
N MET A 154 5.73 -10.69 -4.10
CA MET A 154 6.28 -10.76 -5.45
C MET A 154 5.95 -9.50 -6.25
N VAL A 155 6.62 -9.34 -7.38
CA VAL A 155 6.36 -8.31 -8.39
C VAL A 155 6.22 -8.97 -9.76
N TYR A 156 5.57 -8.26 -10.69
CA TYR A 156 5.38 -8.72 -12.06
C TYR A 156 6.71 -8.85 -12.82
N LYS A 157 6.65 -9.51 -13.96
CA LYS A 157 7.79 -9.70 -14.86
C LYS A 157 8.32 -8.35 -15.34
N ASP A 158 9.64 -8.21 -15.32
CA ASP A 158 10.35 -7.00 -15.74
C ASP A 158 9.93 -5.72 -15.00
N CYS A 159 9.48 -5.89 -13.75
CA CYS A 159 9.18 -4.76 -12.87
C CYS A 159 10.41 -3.84 -12.77
N ASP A 160 10.19 -2.54 -12.93
CA ASP A 160 11.25 -1.55 -13.03
C ASP A 160 12.10 -1.43 -11.77
N LEU A 161 13.33 -0.99 -11.97
CA LEU A 161 14.32 -0.85 -10.88
C LEU A 161 13.91 0.26 -9.90
N GLU A 162 13.31 1.34 -10.39
CA GLU A 162 12.89 2.45 -9.55
C GLU A 162 11.90 1.99 -8.47
N TYR A 163 10.90 1.18 -8.84
CA TYR A 163 9.98 0.60 -7.86
C TYR A 163 10.69 -0.29 -6.85
N ALA A 164 11.64 -1.12 -7.31
CA ALA A 164 12.42 -1.97 -6.42
C ALA A 164 13.28 -1.16 -5.45
N GLU A 165 13.88 -0.07 -5.90
CA GLU A 165 14.65 0.87 -5.07
C GLU A 165 13.76 1.55 -4.04
N GLN A 166 12.58 2.05 -4.41
CA GLN A 166 11.62 2.64 -3.50
C GLN A 166 11.18 1.67 -2.40
N VAL A 167 10.81 0.43 -2.78
CA VAL A 167 10.40 -0.61 -1.82
C VAL A 167 11.52 -0.99 -0.85
N THR A 168 12.77 -0.90 -1.28
CA THR A 168 13.94 -1.25 -0.47
C THR A 168 14.73 -0.04 0.03
N ALA A 169 14.14 1.15 -0.02
CA ALA A 169 14.80 2.41 0.36
C ALA A 169 15.18 2.50 1.84
N GLU A 170 14.60 1.67 2.67
CA GLU A 170 14.86 1.64 4.11
C GLU A 170 15.46 0.29 4.55
N HIS A 171 16.13 0.32 5.67
CA HIS A 171 16.64 -0.88 6.34
C HIS A 171 16.46 -0.78 7.84
N LYS A 172 16.45 -1.93 8.51
CA LYS A 172 16.25 -2.01 9.96
C LYS A 172 17.60 -1.90 10.66
N VAL A 173 17.70 -0.98 11.61
CA VAL A 173 18.87 -0.80 12.46
C VAL A 173 18.53 -1.10 13.91
N THR A 174 19.55 -1.51 14.66
CA THR A 174 19.47 -1.73 16.11
C THR A 174 20.24 -0.62 16.81
N GLU A 175 19.58 0.11 17.67
CA GLU A 175 20.17 1.19 18.46
C GLU A 175 19.98 0.94 19.96
N ARG A 176 20.85 1.53 20.77
CA ARG A 176 20.64 1.61 22.22
C ARG A 176 20.11 3.00 22.55
N ALA A 177 18.89 3.05 23.07
CA ALA A 177 18.27 4.27 23.57
C ALA A 177 17.78 4.07 25.01
N ASN A 178 18.19 4.97 25.92
CA ASN A 178 17.80 4.92 27.32
C ASN A 178 18.07 3.57 28.00
N GLY A 179 19.20 2.93 27.69
CA GLY A 179 19.58 1.63 28.27
C GLY A 179 18.84 0.42 27.68
N LYS A 180 17.96 0.64 26.71
CA LYS A 180 17.22 -0.44 26.02
C LYS A 180 17.70 -0.58 24.57
N VAL A 181 17.64 -1.81 24.07
CA VAL A 181 17.88 -2.10 22.66
C VAL A 181 16.58 -1.86 21.90
N VAL A 182 16.61 -0.96 20.92
CA VAL A 182 15.45 -0.61 20.08
C VAL A 182 15.81 -0.90 18.61
N GLN A 183 14.86 -1.43 17.88
CA GLN A 183 14.96 -1.60 16.44
C GLN A 183 14.05 -0.62 15.72
N LYS A 184 14.58 0.04 14.70
CA LYS A 184 13.81 0.98 13.88
C LYS A 184 14.19 0.89 12.41
N TRP A 185 13.27 1.25 11.54
CA TRP A 185 13.50 1.40 10.10
C TRP A 185 14.05 2.81 9.84
N VAL A 186 15.12 2.88 9.05
CA VAL A 186 15.77 4.14 8.66
C VAL A 186 16.05 4.12 7.16
N PRO A 187 16.04 5.29 6.50
CA PRO A 187 16.43 5.40 5.11
C PRO A 187 17.86 4.88 4.89
N LYS A 188 18.11 4.24 3.76
CA LYS A 188 19.47 3.95 3.32
C LYS A 188 20.14 5.28 2.97
N THR A 189 21.33 5.52 3.51
CA THR A 189 22.16 6.64 3.08
C THR A 189 22.56 6.42 1.63
N THR A 190 22.14 7.28 0.73
CA THR A 190 22.71 7.40 -0.62
C THR A 190 24.13 7.96 -0.45
N HIS A 191 25.14 7.16 -0.77
CA HIS A 191 26.53 7.62 -0.91
C HIS A 191 26.73 8.25 -2.28
#